data_56462238912a97f94746f7672c10058b
#
_entry.id   56462238912a97f94746f7672c10058b
#
_cell.length_a   1.000
_cell.length_b   1.000
_cell.length_c   1.000
_cell.angle_alpha   90.00
_cell.angle_beta   90.00
_cell.angle_gamma   90.00
#
_symmetry.space_group_name_H-M   'P 1'
#
loop_
_entity.id
_entity.type
_entity.pdbx_description
1 polymer ?
#
loop_
_entity_poly.entity_id
_entity_poly.type
_entity_poly.pdbx_seq_one_letter_code
_entity_poly.pdbx_strand_id
1 'polypeptide(L)'
;MRIIVISFLFSAIVCISSIFIKDNSEPNHVIRGMYHWKTNLYLDENDISFLKRQKIEKLYIKIMDISWNTVYQAYPTTSLNIERDIKDYSFLDIVPVIFITNETLLHTNKKDLDTLSKKIVLKTQRLCGSEFDKIKELQIDCDWNLKTKDLYFELLQKIKQLVTHKTLSVTLRLHQLKNKKQTGIPPADKVSLMLYNMGKLTNYNESNSILNIEETKRYLSSSSYNLPMDFILPLFNWGVQFSNKQFDKIVYNMPKSELDTNKAFIKLPNGHYMLITDYYKDNYNNYFTYGDEVRIEEITKQDLIELSNLCKSQATTHNFSVSFFEQNYYHKIDSMSYEEIYHTF
;
A
#
# COMPACT_ATOMS: atom_id res chain seq x y z
N MET A 1 -25.90 -86.73 24.74
CA MET A 1 -26.56 -85.46 24.45
C MET A 1 -25.48 -84.41 24.29
N ARG A 2 -25.02 -84.08 23.10
CA ARG A 2 -23.97 -83.12 22.82
C ARG A 2 -24.63 -81.88 22.22
N ILE A 3 -24.50 -80.73 22.93
CA ILE A 3 -24.99 -79.44 22.52
C ILE A 3 -23.90 -78.82 21.65
N ILE A 4 -24.21 -78.53 20.38
CA ILE A 4 -23.36 -77.80 19.46
C ILE A 4 -23.69 -76.31 19.64
N VAL A 5 -22.71 -75.56 20.07
CA VAL A 5 -22.81 -74.04 20.10
C VAL A 5 -22.27 -73.50 18.79
N ILE A 6 -23.13 -72.90 17.99
CA ILE A 6 -22.75 -72.29 16.72
C ILE A 6 -22.45 -70.78 17.09
N SER A 7 -21.19 -70.42 16.96
CA SER A 7 -20.73 -69.07 17.13
C SER A 7 -20.88 -68.32 15.81
N PHE A 8 -21.77 -67.29 15.77
CA PHE A 8 -21.89 -66.37 14.63
C PHE A 8 -20.87 -65.25 14.83
N LEU A 9 -19.84 -65.22 13.95
CA LEU A 9 -18.94 -64.11 13.81
C LEU A 9 -19.59 -63.08 12.89
N PHE A 10 -20.03 -61.95 13.44
CA PHE A 10 -20.45 -60.79 12.70
C PHE A 10 -19.20 -59.98 12.33
N SER A 11 -18.80 -60.05 11.04
CA SER A 11 -17.79 -59.16 10.49
C SER A 11 -18.45 -57.81 10.17
N ALA A 12 -18.22 -56.82 11.00
CA ALA A 12 -18.58 -55.44 10.71
C ALA A 12 -17.57 -54.88 9.72
N ILE A 13 -17.95 -54.77 8.46
CA ILE A 13 -17.22 -54.01 7.44
C ILE A 13 -17.51 -52.52 7.72
N VAL A 14 -16.57 -51.85 8.34
CA VAL A 14 -16.60 -50.38 8.46
C VAL A 14 -16.17 -49.80 7.09
N CYS A 15 -17.14 -49.45 6.27
CA CYS A 15 -16.89 -48.59 5.11
C CYS A 15 -16.53 -47.21 5.62
N ILE A 16 -15.24 -46.89 5.66
CA ILE A 16 -14.75 -45.54 5.79
C ILE A 16 -15.02 -44.86 4.45
N SER A 17 -16.21 -44.27 4.30
CA SER A 17 -16.46 -43.29 3.25
C SER A 17 -15.64 -42.04 3.60
N SER A 18 -14.51 -41.87 2.91
CA SER A 18 -13.76 -40.62 2.87
C SER A 18 -14.71 -39.58 2.28
N ILE A 19 -15.36 -38.83 3.15
CA ILE A 19 -16.05 -37.63 2.75
C ILE A 19 -14.96 -36.67 2.30
N PHE A 20 -14.68 -36.63 1.00
CA PHE A 20 -14.02 -35.48 0.37
C PHE A 20 -14.99 -34.33 0.56
N ILE A 21 -14.80 -33.59 1.62
CA ILE A 21 -15.35 -32.22 1.73
C ILE A 21 -14.68 -31.47 0.59
N LYS A 22 -15.37 -31.42 -0.54
CA LYS A 22 -14.99 -30.50 -1.62
C LYS A 22 -15.14 -29.12 -1.01
N ASP A 23 -14.02 -28.48 -0.76
CA ASP A 23 -14.00 -27.08 -0.33
C ASP A 23 -14.63 -26.29 -1.48
N ASN A 24 -15.93 -26.03 -1.37
CA ASN A 24 -16.70 -25.23 -2.32
C ASN A 24 -16.52 -23.73 -2.06
N SER A 25 -15.38 -23.31 -1.50
CA SER A 25 -15.05 -21.92 -1.46
C SER A 25 -14.89 -21.43 -2.91
N GLU A 26 -15.72 -20.50 -3.31
CA GLU A 26 -15.52 -19.80 -4.58
C GLU A 26 -14.09 -19.26 -4.63
N PRO A 27 -13.41 -19.33 -5.77
CA PRO A 27 -12.06 -18.81 -5.89
C PRO A 27 -12.07 -17.32 -5.55
N ASN A 28 -11.04 -16.87 -4.86
CA ASN A 28 -10.87 -15.45 -4.56
C ASN A 28 -10.89 -14.64 -5.86
N HIS A 29 -11.70 -13.61 -5.90
CA HIS A 29 -11.70 -12.64 -6.98
C HIS A 29 -10.80 -11.46 -6.59
N VAL A 30 -9.62 -11.41 -7.20
CA VAL A 30 -8.63 -10.36 -6.95
C VAL A 30 -8.87 -9.21 -7.92
N ILE A 31 -9.29 -8.08 -7.37
CA ILE A 31 -9.40 -6.82 -8.11
C ILE A 31 -8.01 -6.22 -8.25
N ARG A 32 -7.54 -6.07 -9.48
CA ARG A 32 -6.19 -5.56 -9.78
C ARG A 32 -6.18 -4.05 -9.72
N GLY A 33 -5.28 -3.49 -8.91
CA GLY A 33 -5.21 -2.04 -8.70
C GLY A 33 -3.81 -1.46 -8.84
N MET A 34 -3.78 -0.13 -9.03
CA MET A 34 -2.56 0.67 -8.98
C MET A 34 -2.80 2.00 -8.28
N TYR A 35 -1.75 2.55 -7.69
CA TYR A 35 -1.74 3.88 -7.09
C TYR A 35 -1.01 4.88 -7.98
N HIS A 36 -1.64 6.01 -8.22
CA HIS A 36 -1.05 7.19 -8.83
C HIS A 36 -0.85 8.26 -7.76
N TRP A 37 0.40 8.55 -7.42
CA TRP A 37 0.73 9.43 -6.28
C TRP A 37 1.28 10.80 -6.68
N LYS A 38 1.50 11.03 -7.97
CA LYS A 38 1.95 12.33 -8.47
C LYS A 38 0.84 13.38 -8.43
N THR A 39 1.24 14.66 -8.40
CA THR A 39 0.34 15.81 -8.44
C THR A 39 -0.19 16.12 -9.83
N ASN A 40 0.30 15.45 -10.87
CA ASN A 40 -0.13 15.61 -12.26
C ASN A 40 -0.64 14.26 -12.77
N LEU A 41 -1.93 14.19 -13.14
CA LEU A 41 -2.52 13.00 -13.72
C LEU A 41 -2.42 13.10 -15.23
N TYR A 42 -1.44 12.40 -15.77
CA TYR A 42 -1.28 12.17 -17.19
C TYR A 42 -0.84 10.73 -17.40
N LEU A 43 -1.67 9.94 -18.06
CA LEU A 43 -1.33 8.59 -18.51
C LEU A 43 -1.12 8.65 -20.03
N ASP A 44 0.07 8.32 -20.47
CA ASP A 44 0.38 8.24 -21.89
C ASP A 44 -0.17 6.93 -22.52
N GLU A 45 0.04 6.73 -23.80
CA GLU A 45 -0.44 5.53 -24.51
C GLU A 45 0.22 4.24 -24.00
N ASN A 46 1.47 4.31 -23.54
CA ASN A 46 2.17 3.16 -22.96
C ASN A 46 1.58 2.80 -21.60
N ASP A 47 1.31 3.81 -20.75
CA ASP A 47 0.63 3.63 -19.48
C ASP A 47 -0.74 2.97 -19.66
N ILE A 48 -1.56 3.53 -20.57
CA ILE A 48 -2.90 3.00 -20.87
C ILE A 48 -2.82 1.57 -21.41
N SER A 49 -1.90 1.31 -22.33
CA SER A 49 -1.68 -0.02 -22.90
C SER A 49 -1.23 -1.03 -21.83
N PHE A 50 -0.36 -0.61 -20.93
CA PHE A 50 0.07 -1.42 -19.80
C PHE A 50 -1.10 -1.74 -18.86
N LEU A 51 -1.87 -0.75 -18.41
CA LEU A 51 -3.00 -0.95 -17.52
C LEU A 51 -4.02 -1.94 -18.11
N LYS A 52 -4.34 -1.78 -19.39
CA LYS A 52 -5.25 -2.69 -20.10
C LYS A 52 -4.69 -4.11 -20.22
N ARG A 53 -3.41 -4.24 -20.60
CA ARG A 53 -2.74 -5.55 -20.74
C ARG A 53 -2.68 -6.31 -19.43
N GLN A 54 -2.43 -5.60 -18.31
CA GLN A 54 -2.39 -6.19 -16.97
C GLN A 54 -3.78 -6.34 -16.35
N LYS A 55 -4.85 -6.00 -17.09
CA LYS A 55 -6.24 -6.04 -16.61
C LYS A 55 -6.42 -5.29 -15.30
N ILE A 56 -5.77 -4.12 -15.19
CA ILE A 56 -5.97 -3.25 -14.03
C ILE A 56 -7.39 -2.70 -14.09
N GLU A 57 -8.13 -2.89 -13.00
CA GLU A 57 -9.53 -2.51 -12.87
C GLU A 57 -9.70 -1.25 -12.05
N LYS A 58 -8.78 -1.00 -11.10
CA LYS A 58 -8.90 0.09 -10.14
C LYS A 58 -7.65 0.98 -10.13
N LEU A 59 -7.87 2.29 -10.18
CA LEU A 59 -6.81 3.28 -10.05
C LEU A 59 -7.08 4.20 -8.85
N TYR A 60 -6.22 4.10 -7.84
CA TYR A 60 -6.22 4.99 -6.68
C TYR A 60 -5.41 6.24 -7.02
N ILE A 61 -6.04 7.41 -6.99
CA ILE A 61 -5.42 8.67 -7.39
C ILE A 61 -5.38 9.62 -6.21
N LYS A 62 -4.17 10.01 -5.78
CA LYS A 62 -4.03 11.07 -4.77
C LYS A 62 -4.47 12.41 -5.38
N ILE A 63 -5.64 12.89 -4.95
CA ILE A 63 -6.24 14.11 -5.50
C ILE A 63 -5.91 15.36 -4.70
N MET A 64 -5.59 15.22 -3.41
CA MET A 64 -5.20 16.34 -2.56
C MET A 64 -4.47 15.90 -1.31
N ASP A 65 -3.70 16.81 -0.77
CA ASP A 65 -3.12 16.75 0.57
C ASP A 65 -3.88 17.71 1.50
N ILE A 66 -4.12 17.31 2.73
CA ILE A 66 -4.64 18.17 3.79
C ILE A 66 -3.51 18.45 4.75
N SER A 67 -3.11 19.70 4.83
CA SER A 67 -2.05 20.20 5.71
C SER A 67 -2.58 21.25 6.67
N TRP A 68 -1.78 21.62 7.63
CA TRP A 68 -2.13 22.64 8.62
C TRP A 68 -1.13 23.80 8.60
N ASN A 69 -1.63 24.99 8.77
CA ASN A 69 -0.81 26.15 9.12
C ASN A 69 -1.60 27.13 9.99
N THR A 70 -0.92 28.11 10.56
CA THR A 70 -1.50 29.07 11.50
C THR A 70 -2.53 30.00 10.86
N VAL A 71 -2.48 30.24 9.56
CA VAL A 71 -3.36 31.19 8.84
C VAL A 71 -4.66 30.50 8.40
N TYR A 72 -4.54 29.35 7.73
CA TYR A 72 -5.69 28.67 7.11
C TYR A 72 -6.21 27.50 7.93
N GLN A 73 -5.57 27.19 9.06
CA GLN A 73 -5.85 26.00 9.87
C GLN A 73 -5.64 24.73 9.03
N ALA A 74 -6.50 23.72 9.19
CA ALA A 74 -6.51 22.56 8.32
C ALA A 74 -7.18 22.88 6.96
N TYR A 75 -6.45 22.68 5.87
CA TYR A 75 -6.94 23.01 4.53
C TYR A 75 -6.31 22.15 3.45
N PRO A 76 -6.98 21.97 2.28
CA PRO A 76 -6.40 21.33 1.11
C PRO A 76 -5.25 22.17 0.53
N THR A 77 -4.02 21.62 0.55
CA THR A 77 -2.81 22.32 0.08
C THR A 77 -2.47 21.98 -1.35
N THR A 78 -2.20 20.70 -1.61
CA THR A 78 -1.89 20.20 -2.94
C THR A 78 -3.18 19.73 -3.57
N SER A 79 -3.41 20.12 -4.81
CA SER A 79 -4.52 19.59 -5.61
C SER A 79 -3.94 18.94 -6.85
N LEU A 80 -4.53 17.81 -7.23
CA LEU A 80 -4.20 17.15 -8.48
C LEU A 80 -4.42 18.11 -9.64
N ASN A 81 -3.43 18.23 -10.51
CA ASN A 81 -3.60 18.81 -11.83
C ASN A 81 -4.01 17.68 -12.79
N ILE A 82 -5.18 17.82 -13.38
CA ILE A 82 -5.73 16.84 -14.31
C ILE A 82 -5.58 17.39 -15.70
N GLU A 83 -4.61 16.88 -16.46
CA GLU A 83 -4.36 17.31 -17.86
C GLU A 83 -5.41 16.76 -18.83
N ARG A 84 -5.97 15.57 -18.52
CA ARG A 84 -7.09 14.98 -19.26
C ARG A 84 -8.24 14.74 -18.30
N ASP A 85 -9.45 14.88 -18.77
CA ASP A 85 -10.65 14.63 -17.97
C ASP A 85 -10.62 13.20 -17.36
N ILE A 86 -11.02 13.06 -16.11
CA ILE A 86 -11.13 11.74 -15.45
C ILE A 86 -12.00 10.77 -16.27
N LYS A 87 -13.01 11.27 -16.99
CA LYS A 87 -13.84 10.45 -17.89
C LYS A 87 -13.05 9.71 -18.97
N ASP A 88 -11.87 10.20 -19.36
CA ASP A 88 -11.02 9.57 -20.37
C ASP A 88 -10.40 8.26 -19.85
N TYR A 89 -10.48 8.05 -18.54
CA TYR A 89 -10.06 6.82 -17.83
C TYR A 89 -11.24 5.96 -17.41
N SER A 90 -12.40 6.09 -18.06
CA SER A 90 -13.66 5.40 -17.71
C SER A 90 -13.61 3.86 -17.80
N PHE A 91 -12.52 3.29 -18.33
CA PHE A 91 -12.25 1.85 -18.28
C PHE A 91 -11.71 1.38 -16.92
N LEU A 92 -11.45 2.30 -15.98
CA LEU A 92 -10.98 2.05 -14.64
C LEU A 92 -12.01 2.52 -13.61
N ASP A 93 -12.17 1.78 -12.52
CA ASP A 93 -12.81 2.26 -11.30
C ASP A 93 -11.84 3.24 -10.62
N ILE A 94 -12.12 4.53 -10.71
CA ILE A 94 -11.29 5.57 -10.08
C ILE A 94 -11.63 5.69 -8.60
N VAL A 95 -10.59 5.65 -7.75
CA VAL A 95 -10.69 5.88 -6.30
C VAL A 95 -9.91 7.14 -5.93
N PRO A 96 -10.59 8.25 -5.65
CA PRO A 96 -9.91 9.44 -5.12
C PRO A 96 -9.30 9.16 -3.75
N VAL A 97 -8.02 9.49 -3.57
CA VAL A 97 -7.30 9.37 -2.30
C VAL A 97 -7.01 10.76 -1.75
N ILE A 98 -7.37 10.97 -0.50
CA ILE A 98 -7.09 12.20 0.24
C ILE A 98 -6.03 11.87 1.29
N PHE A 99 -4.86 12.50 1.19
CA PHE A 99 -3.81 12.35 2.17
C PHE A 99 -3.96 13.41 3.28
N ILE A 100 -4.00 12.97 4.53
CA ILE A 100 -4.09 13.84 5.71
C ILE A 100 -2.84 13.65 6.55
N THR A 101 -2.04 14.69 6.70
CA THR A 101 -0.84 14.61 7.53
C THR A 101 -1.21 14.44 9.01
N ASN A 102 -0.42 13.68 9.74
CA ASN A 102 -0.62 13.49 11.17
C ASN A 102 -0.51 14.82 11.94
N GLU A 103 0.36 15.74 11.47
CA GLU A 103 0.49 17.10 11.98
C GLU A 103 -0.82 17.88 11.88
N THR A 104 -1.54 17.74 10.76
CA THR A 104 -2.86 18.37 10.59
C THR A 104 -3.81 17.97 11.72
N LEU A 105 -3.86 16.70 12.05
CA LEU A 105 -4.74 16.19 13.11
C LEU A 105 -4.28 16.69 14.51
N LEU A 106 -2.98 16.77 14.76
CA LEU A 106 -2.45 17.28 16.04
C LEU A 106 -2.86 18.72 16.33
N HIS A 107 -3.02 19.53 15.29
CA HIS A 107 -3.35 20.95 15.40
C HIS A 107 -4.82 21.28 15.12
N THR A 108 -5.61 20.31 14.63
CA THR A 108 -7.05 20.52 14.38
C THR A 108 -7.86 20.43 15.65
N ASN A 109 -8.78 21.36 15.88
CA ASN A 109 -9.69 21.26 17.00
C ASN A 109 -10.92 20.44 16.63
N LYS A 110 -11.49 19.73 17.61
CA LYS A 110 -12.70 18.92 17.43
C LYS A 110 -13.88 19.73 16.84
N LYS A 111 -14.06 20.97 17.27
CA LYS A 111 -15.13 21.87 16.77
C LYS A 111 -15.03 22.19 15.27
N ASP A 112 -13.84 22.04 14.68
CA ASP A 112 -13.58 22.39 13.29
C ASP A 112 -13.79 21.22 12.33
N LEU A 113 -14.01 19.99 12.85
CA LEU A 113 -14.13 18.76 12.07
C LEU A 113 -15.33 18.78 11.09
N ASP A 114 -16.47 19.39 11.47
CA ASP A 114 -17.61 19.52 10.55
C ASP A 114 -17.27 20.37 9.33
N THR A 115 -16.55 21.47 9.56
CA THR A 115 -16.12 22.35 8.49
C THR A 115 -15.06 21.68 7.63
N LEU A 116 -14.10 20.98 8.25
CA LEU A 116 -13.04 20.27 7.54
C LEU A 116 -13.60 19.15 6.67
N SER A 117 -14.49 18.30 7.21
CA SER A 117 -15.12 17.20 6.46
C SER A 117 -15.89 17.70 5.24
N LYS A 118 -16.68 18.78 5.39
CA LYS A 118 -17.37 19.43 4.28
C LYS A 118 -16.41 19.97 3.22
N LYS A 119 -15.32 20.67 3.65
CA LYS A 119 -14.30 21.18 2.72
C LYS A 119 -13.66 20.04 1.92
N ILE A 120 -13.30 18.93 2.57
CA ILE A 120 -12.73 17.74 1.92
C ILE A 120 -13.68 17.22 0.85
N VAL A 121 -14.94 16.94 1.20
CA VAL A 121 -15.90 16.35 0.26
C VAL A 121 -16.20 17.30 -0.89
N LEU A 122 -16.46 18.58 -0.61
CA LEU A 122 -16.71 19.58 -1.66
C LEU A 122 -15.52 19.75 -2.62
N LYS A 123 -14.29 19.73 -2.09
CA LYS A 123 -13.10 19.82 -2.95
C LYS A 123 -12.94 18.57 -3.79
N THR A 124 -13.21 17.38 -3.23
CA THR A 124 -13.23 16.11 -3.97
C THR A 124 -14.25 16.16 -5.12
N GLN A 125 -15.49 16.61 -4.85
CA GLN A 125 -16.52 16.77 -5.87
C GLN A 125 -16.07 17.70 -7.01
N ARG A 126 -15.45 18.82 -6.67
CA ARG A 126 -14.94 19.78 -7.68
C ARG A 126 -13.81 19.19 -8.53
N LEU A 127 -12.91 18.42 -7.92
CA LEU A 127 -11.79 17.82 -8.65
C LEU A 127 -12.24 16.67 -9.54
N CYS A 128 -13.24 15.88 -9.12
CA CYS A 128 -13.78 14.78 -9.90
C CYS A 128 -14.86 15.21 -10.91
N GLY A 129 -15.38 16.43 -10.79
CA GLY A 129 -16.41 16.97 -11.70
C GLY A 129 -17.64 16.09 -11.80
N SER A 130 -18.16 15.90 -13.03
CA SER A 130 -19.33 15.06 -13.33
C SER A 130 -19.12 13.58 -13.02
N GLU A 131 -17.88 13.12 -12.89
CA GLU A 131 -17.57 11.70 -12.61
C GLU A 131 -17.75 11.36 -11.11
N PHE A 132 -17.87 12.36 -10.22
CA PHE A 132 -17.99 12.13 -8.79
C PHE A 132 -19.13 11.19 -8.41
N ASP A 133 -20.28 11.30 -9.09
CA ASP A 133 -21.46 10.46 -8.80
C ASP A 133 -21.22 8.99 -9.21
N LYS A 134 -20.38 8.73 -10.19
CA LYS A 134 -20.00 7.37 -10.63
C LYS A 134 -18.94 6.72 -9.75
N ILE A 135 -18.18 7.52 -8.99
CA ILE A 135 -17.16 7.03 -8.08
C ILE A 135 -17.81 6.21 -6.97
N LYS A 136 -17.38 4.95 -6.83
CA LYS A 136 -17.92 4.00 -5.86
C LYS A 136 -17.21 4.03 -4.52
N GLU A 137 -15.95 4.48 -4.49
CA GLU A 137 -15.08 4.44 -3.31
C GLU A 137 -14.33 5.75 -3.14
N LEU A 138 -14.20 6.21 -1.89
CA LEU A 138 -13.33 7.31 -1.47
C LEU A 138 -12.36 6.77 -0.44
N GLN A 139 -11.06 7.07 -0.60
CA GLN A 139 -10.04 6.62 0.34
C GLN A 139 -9.42 7.78 1.11
N ILE A 140 -9.27 7.61 2.42
CA ILE A 140 -8.51 8.52 3.27
C ILE A 140 -7.19 7.85 3.66
N ASP A 141 -6.09 8.48 3.32
CA ASP A 141 -4.76 8.07 3.74
C ASP A 141 -4.28 8.94 4.90
N CYS A 142 -3.97 8.31 6.03
CA CYS A 142 -3.46 8.99 7.20
C CYS A 142 -2.69 8.03 8.10
N ASP A 143 -1.48 8.41 8.48
CA ASP A 143 -0.66 7.67 9.45
C ASP A 143 -1.03 8.06 10.89
N TRP A 144 -2.28 7.83 11.32
CA TRP A 144 -2.72 8.18 12.66
C TRP A 144 -1.96 7.42 13.75
N ASN A 145 -1.86 8.03 14.91
CA ASN A 145 -1.24 7.43 16.10
C ASN A 145 -2.14 7.61 17.33
N LEU A 146 -1.66 7.21 18.51
CA LEU A 146 -2.43 7.29 19.75
C LEU A 146 -2.92 8.71 20.11
N LYS A 147 -2.20 9.74 19.68
CA LYS A 147 -2.57 11.15 19.99
C LYS A 147 -3.62 11.69 19.02
N THR A 148 -3.69 11.16 17.80
CA THR A 148 -4.55 11.67 16.73
C THR A 148 -5.73 10.75 16.42
N LYS A 149 -5.74 9.53 16.93
CA LYS A 149 -6.74 8.51 16.66
C LYS A 149 -8.17 8.99 16.83
N ASP A 150 -8.51 9.55 17.98
CA ASP A 150 -9.89 9.89 18.30
C ASP A 150 -10.42 11.00 17.40
N LEU A 151 -9.58 11.98 17.10
CA LEU A 151 -9.92 13.07 16.18
C LEU A 151 -10.04 12.56 14.74
N TYR A 152 -9.14 11.69 14.32
CA TYR A 152 -9.20 11.05 13.00
C TYR A 152 -10.47 10.22 12.83
N PHE A 153 -10.81 9.41 13.81
CA PHE A 153 -12.01 8.56 13.74
C PHE A 153 -13.30 9.39 13.69
N GLU A 154 -13.36 10.47 14.44
CA GLU A 154 -14.50 11.39 14.37
C GLU A 154 -14.56 12.09 12.99
N LEU A 155 -13.44 12.50 12.42
CA LEU A 155 -13.38 13.03 11.05
C LEU A 155 -13.89 12.01 10.02
N LEU A 156 -13.48 10.75 10.12
CA LEU A 156 -13.96 9.69 9.23
C LEU A 156 -15.47 9.49 9.33
N GLN A 157 -16.06 9.51 10.54
CA GLN A 157 -17.50 9.40 10.72
C GLN A 157 -18.24 10.56 10.03
N LYS A 158 -17.72 11.78 10.14
CA LYS A 158 -18.30 12.95 9.48
C LYS A 158 -18.18 12.88 7.96
N ILE A 159 -17.05 12.44 7.44
CA ILE A 159 -16.89 12.20 5.99
C ILE A 159 -17.87 11.14 5.51
N LYS A 160 -17.99 10.01 6.23
CA LYS A 160 -18.88 8.91 5.88
C LYS A 160 -20.35 9.35 5.80
N GLN A 161 -20.79 10.24 6.72
CA GLN A 161 -22.13 10.83 6.68
C GLN A 161 -22.39 11.70 5.44
N LEU A 162 -21.34 12.29 4.86
CA LEU A 162 -21.42 13.13 3.66
C LEU A 162 -21.36 12.33 2.35
N VAL A 163 -20.84 11.10 2.40
CA VAL A 163 -20.64 10.22 1.22
C VAL A 163 -21.37 8.88 1.37
N THR A 164 -22.60 8.90 1.84
CA THR A 164 -23.41 7.72 2.26
C THR A 164 -23.55 6.62 1.20
N HIS A 165 -23.43 6.95 -0.08
CA HIS A 165 -23.57 5.99 -1.18
C HIS A 165 -22.20 5.48 -1.72
N LYS A 166 -21.11 5.84 -1.05
CA LYS A 166 -19.77 5.46 -1.44
C LYS A 166 -19.11 4.63 -0.34
N THR A 167 -18.31 3.66 -0.74
CA THR A 167 -17.42 2.96 0.18
C THR A 167 -16.35 3.94 0.71
N LEU A 168 -16.25 4.07 2.01
CA LEU A 168 -15.15 4.79 2.65
C LEU A 168 -14.06 3.78 3.01
N SER A 169 -12.94 3.85 2.34
CA SER A 169 -11.74 3.06 2.69
C SER A 169 -10.67 3.92 3.35
N VAL A 170 -9.81 3.30 4.12
CA VAL A 170 -8.66 3.96 4.74
C VAL A 170 -7.40 3.12 4.58
N THR A 171 -6.25 3.75 4.50
CA THR A 171 -4.97 3.05 4.54
C THR A 171 -4.67 2.56 5.96
N LEU A 172 -3.93 1.46 6.07
CA LEU A 172 -3.53 0.86 7.33
C LEU A 172 -2.05 0.48 7.27
N ARG A 173 -1.28 0.87 8.29
CA ARG A 173 0.11 0.43 8.45
C ARG A 173 0.18 -0.91 9.19
N LEU A 174 1.21 -1.71 8.91
CA LEU A 174 1.44 -2.98 9.60
C LEU A 174 1.51 -2.84 11.13
N HIS A 175 2.16 -1.80 11.64
CA HIS A 175 2.22 -1.56 13.08
C HIS A 175 0.85 -1.21 13.69
N GLN A 176 -0.04 -0.57 12.92
CA GLN A 176 -1.42 -0.29 13.36
C GLN A 176 -2.24 -1.58 13.39
N LEU A 177 -2.07 -2.46 12.40
CA LEU A 177 -2.67 -3.79 12.38
C LEU A 177 -2.27 -4.60 13.62
N LYS A 178 -0.98 -4.70 13.91
CA LYS A 178 -0.45 -5.44 15.07
C LYS A 178 -0.95 -4.88 16.39
N ASN A 179 -0.95 -3.56 16.54
CA ASN A 179 -1.28 -2.88 17.78
C ASN A 179 -2.74 -2.38 17.81
N LYS A 180 -3.66 -3.04 17.10
CA LYS A 180 -5.06 -2.59 16.93
C LYS A 180 -5.81 -2.33 18.26
N LYS A 181 -5.44 -3.00 19.35
CA LYS A 181 -6.01 -2.73 20.68
C LYS A 181 -5.71 -1.30 21.14
N GLN A 182 -4.58 -0.74 20.74
CA GLN A 182 -4.14 0.61 21.08
C GLN A 182 -4.50 1.62 19.99
N THR A 183 -4.17 1.30 18.74
CA THR A 183 -4.39 2.18 17.60
C THR A 183 -5.86 2.26 17.18
N GLY A 184 -6.70 1.31 17.62
CA GLY A 184 -8.12 1.25 17.30
C GLY A 184 -8.40 0.68 15.91
N ILE A 185 -9.69 0.51 15.63
CA ILE A 185 -10.22 0.14 14.31
C ILE A 185 -10.99 1.36 13.77
N PRO A 186 -10.59 1.91 12.62
CA PRO A 186 -11.22 3.11 12.07
C PRO A 186 -12.68 2.83 11.67
N PRO A 187 -13.59 3.81 11.80
CA PRO A 187 -14.99 3.69 11.39
C PRO A 187 -15.11 3.85 9.85
N ALA A 188 -14.54 2.91 9.13
CA ALA A 188 -14.54 2.81 7.68
C ALA A 188 -15.22 1.51 7.22
N ASP A 189 -15.48 1.36 5.93
CA ASP A 189 -16.08 0.15 5.37
C ASP A 189 -15.04 -0.94 5.10
N LYS A 190 -13.80 -0.52 4.78
CA LYS A 190 -12.66 -1.42 4.58
C LYS A 190 -11.33 -0.69 4.80
N VAL A 191 -10.27 -1.46 4.85
CA VAL A 191 -8.89 -0.96 4.98
C VAL A 191 -8.03 -1.45 3.81
N SER A 192 -7.03 -0.65 3.45
CA SER A 192 -5.97 -1.03 2.50
C SER A 192 -4.64 -1.11 3.24
N LEU A 193 -4.14 -2.32 3.46
CA LEU A 193 -2.92 -2.59 4.21
C LEU A 193 -1.69 -2.25 3.38
N MET A 194 -0.93 -1.26 3.82
CA MET A 194 0.34 -0.87 3.21
C MET A 194 1.46 -1.81 3.69
N LEU A 195 2.08 -2.51 2.74
CA LEU A 195 3.11 -3.52 2.97
C LEU A 195 4.49 -2.97 2.61
N TYR A 196 4.75 -1.72 2.98
CA TYR A 196 6.00 -1.02 2.72
C TYR A 196 6.29 0.05 3.78
N ASN A 197 7.49 0.66 3.73
CA ASN A 197 7.99 1.63 4.70
C ASN A 197 7.98 1.07 6.13
N MET A 198 8.59 -0.10 6.29
CA MET A 198 8.60 -0.87 7.54
C MET A 198 9.79 -0.54 8.43
N GLY A 199 10.95 -0.31 7.81
CA GLY A 199 12.19 -0.02 8.51
C GLY A 199 12.38 1.46 8.82
N LYS A 200 13.45 1.76 9.55
CA LYS A 200 13.85 3.14 9.87
C LYS A 200 14.83 3.66 8.81
N LEU A 201 14.36 4.54 7.96
CA LEU A 201 15.14 5.19 6.91
C LEU A 201 16.46 5.78 7.45
N THR A 202 16.40 6.41 8.63
CA THR A 202 17.52 7.07 9.28
C THR A 202 18.50 6.10 9.98
N ASN A 203 18.19 4.81 10.04
CA ASN A 203 19.09 3.82 10.63
C ASN A 203 20.14 3.39 9.61
N TYR A 204 21.40 3.75 9.85
CA TYR A 204 22.52 3.42 8.97
C TYR A 204 22.69 1.91 8.74
N ASN A 205 22.39 1.09 9.74
CA ASN A 205 22.55 -0.37 9.68
C ASN A 205 21.28 -1.10 9.18
N GLU A 206 20.24 -0.38 8.76
CA GLU A 206 19.06 -1.00 8.15
C GLU A 206 19.45 -1.63 6.81
N SER A 207 18.94 -2.82 6.53
CA SER A 207 19.22 -3.48 5.24
C SER A 207 18.30 -2.97 4.14
N ASN A 208 17.02 -2.82 4.46
CA ASN A 208 15.98 -2.32 3.54
C ASN A 208 14.84 -1.71 4.38
N SER A 209 14.65 -0.40 4.27
CA SER A 209 13.58 0.29 4.99
C SER A 209 12.23 0.24 4.26
N ILE A 210 12.21 -0.17 2.99
CA ILE A 210 10.98 -0.33 2.23
C ILE A 210 10.25 -1.58 2.71
N LEU A 211 10.91 -2.74 2.69
CA LEU A 211 10.30 -4.03 2.97
C LEU A 211 11.21 -4.89 3.84
N ASN A 212 10.60 -5.54 4.83
CA ASN A 212 11.20 -6.59 5.64
C ASN A 212 10.22 -7.75 5.76
N ILE A 213 10.47 -8.84 5.03
CA ILE A 213 9.60 -10.00 4.96
C ILE A 213 9.44 -10.67 6.34
N GLU A 214 10.52 -10.82 7.10
CA GLU A 214 10.47 -11.46 8.42
C GLU A 214 9.66 -10.64 9.42
N GLU A 215 9.75 -9.32 9.34
CA GLU A 215 8.93 -8.44 10.16
C GLU A 215 7.45 -8.52 9.72
N THR A 216 7.19 -8.55 8.42
CA THR A 216 5.85 -8.74 7.85
C THR A 216 5.22 -10.03 8.37
N LYS A 217 5.92 -11.16 8.33
CA LYS A 217 5.46 -12.44 8.89
C LYS A 217 5.05 -12.31 10.35
N ARG A 218 5.88 -11.67 11.17
CA ARG A 218 5.60 -11.47 12.60
C ARG A 218 4.37 -10.60 12.85
N TYR A 219 4.12 -9.62 12.00
CA TYR A 219 2.95 -8.75 12.14
C TYR A 219 1.67 -9.43 11.67
N LEU A 220 1.72 -10.14 10.56
CA LEU A 220 0.55 -10.81 9.99
C LEU A 220 0.13 -12.05 10.80
N SER A 221 1.07 -12.90 11.24
CA SER A 221 0.78 -14.18 11.91
C SER A 221 -0.03 -14.06 13.21
N SER A 222 -0.02 -12.92 13.85
CA SER A 222 -0.70 -12.68 15.13
C SER A 222 -1.94 -11.79 15.03
N SER A 223 -2.37 -11.45 13.83
CA SER A 223 -3.36 -10.38 13.63
C SER A 223 -4.55 -10.86 12.80
N SER A 224 -5.75 -10.80 13.35
CA SER A 224 -7.01 -10.75 12.61
C SER A 224 -7.52 -9.31 12.61
N TYR A 225 -8.18 -8.85 11.56
CA TYR A 225 -8.75 -7.49 11.52
C TYR A 225 -10.24 -7.57 11.20
N ASN A 226 -11.05 -6.74 11.84
CA ASN A 226 -12.50 -6.87 11.78
C ASN A 226 -13.15 -6.12 10.60
N LEU A 227 -12.33 -5.53 9.72
CA LEU A 227 -12.80 -4.90 8.49
C LEU A 227 -12.29 -5.70 7.28
N PRO A 228 -13.03 -5.68 6.16
CA PRO A 228 -12.51 -6.15 4.87
C PRO A 228 -11.18 -5.49 4.55
N MET A 229 -10.24 -6.26 4.00
CA MET A 229 -8.86 -5.81 3.81
C MET A 229 -8.43 -5.98 2.37
N ASP A 230 -7.98 -4.86 1.78
CA ASP A 230 -7.22 -4.80 0.53
C ASP A 230 -5.72 -4.74 0.84
N PHE A 231 -4.86 -5.03 -0.14
CA PHE A 231 -3.41 -5.05 0.04
C PHE A 231 -2.71 -4.11 -0.93
N ILE A 232 -1.67 -3.41 -0.45
CA ILE A 232 -0.87 -2.49 -1.26
C ILE A 232 0.59 -2.96 -1.20
N LEU A 233 1.09 -3.43 -2.34
CA LEU A 233 2.44 -3.94 -2.53
C LEU A 233 3.36 -2.83 -3.07
N PRO A 234 4.63 -2.76 -2.64
CA PRO A 234 5.57 -1.77 -3.15
C PRO A 234 6.09 -2.12 -4.54
N LEU A 235 6.27 -1.11 -5.40
CA LEU A 235 7.01 -1.21 -6.67
C LEU A 235 8.22 -0.30 -6.72
N PHE A 236 8.29 0.69 -5.82
CA PHE A 236 9.35 1.68 -5.83
C PHE A 236 10.66 1.16 -5.25
N ASN A 237 11.74 1.82 -5.60
CA ASN A 237 13.04 1.68 -5.00
C ASN A 237 13.64 3.07 -4.77
N TRP A 238 14.61 3.16 -3.89
CA TRP A 238 15.37 4.37 -3.64
C TRP A 238 16.79 4.06 -3.15
N GLY A 239 17.63 5.09 -3.16
CA GLY A 239 18.85 5.12 -2.37
C GLY A 239 18.62 5.93 -1.10
N VAL A 240 19.32 5.58 -0.05
CA VAL A 240 19.38 6.36 1.20
C VAL A 240 20.79 6.87 1.36
N GLN A 241 20.98 8.19 1.24
CA GLN A 241 22.28 8.82 1.39
C GLN A 241 22.60 9.10 2.85
N PHE A 242 23.83 8.81 3.22
CA PHE A 242 24.40 9.09 4.54
C PHE A 242 25.66 9.92 4.38
N SER A 243 25.80 10.98 5.17
CA SER A 243 27.02 11.72 5.35
C SER A 243 27.54 11.47 6.77
N ASN A 244 28.78 11.03 6.90
CA ASN A 244 29.35 10.62 8.20
C ASN A 244 28.44 9.63 8.99
N LYS A 245 27.83 8.66 8.29
CA LYS A 245 26.88 7.67 8.81
C LYS A 245 25.57 8.28 9.36
N GLN A 246 25.31 9.54 9.12
CA GLN A 246 24.05 10.20 9.47
C GLN A 246 23.17 10.33 8.23
N PHE A 247 21.89 10.08 8.37
CA PHE A 247 20.91 10.24 7.30
C PHE A 247 20.95 11.65 6.75
N ASP A 248 21.12 11.78 5.44
CA ASP A 248 21.05 13.04 4.71
C ASP A 248 19.72 13.16 3.95
N LYS A 249 19.51 12.30 2.95
CA LYS A 249 18.31 12.36 2.10
C LYS A 249 17.99 11.04 1.41
N ILE A 250 16.83 10.99 0.79
CA ILE A 250 16.45 9.92 -0.16
C ILE A 250 16.97 10.31 -1.54
N VAL A 251 17.53 9.33 -2.24
CA VAL A 251 18.07 9.43 -3.60
C VAL A 251 17.14 8.64 -4.52
N TYR A 252 16.53 9.31 -5.48
CA TYR A 252 15.63 8.69 -6.44
C TYR A 252 16.33 8.40 -7.77
N ASN A 253 15.82 7.41 -8.51
CA ASN A 253 16.26 7.05 -9.84
C ASN A 253 17.77 6.72 -9.98
N MET A 254 18.36 6.16 -8.93
CA MET A 254 19.74 5.68 -8.94
C MET A 254 19.72 4.15 -8.86
N PRO A 255 19.80 3.45 -10.00
CA PRO A 255 19.81 1.99 -9.99
C PRO A 255 21.15 1.44 -9.48
N LYS A 256 21.08 0.32 -8.80
CA LYS A 256 22.26 -0.38 -8.29
C LYS A 256 23.30 -0.69 -9.38
N SER A 257 22.83 -1.05 -10.58
CA SER A 257 23.69 -1.33 -11.74
C SER A 257 24.55 -0.12 -12.16
N GLU A 258 24.06 1.10 -11.95
CA GLU A 258 24.86 2.31 -12.19
C GLU A 258 26.03 2.40 -11.21
N LEU A 259 25.78 2.17 -9.92
CA LEU A 259 26.81 2.22 -8.89
C LEU A 259 27.83 1.09 -9.02
N ASP A 260 27.38 -0.12 -9.41
CA ASP A 260 28.24 -1.28 -9.63
C ASP A 260 29.28 -1.05 -10.74
N THR A 261 28.99 -0.17 -11.70
CA THR A 261 29.84 0.13 -12.86
C THR A 261 30.56 1.48 -12.76
N ASN A 262 30.12 2.36 -11.89
CA ASN A 262 30.64 3.72 -11.76
C ASN A 262 31.90 3.75 -10.90
N LYS A 263 33.04 4.04 -11.52
CA LYS A 263 34.36 4.09 -10.85
C LYS A 263 34.49 5.16 -9.76
N ALA A 264 33.55 6.09 -9.68
CA ALA A 264 33.52 7.09 -8.61
C ALA A 264 33.05 6.51 -7.28
N PHE A 265 32.43 5.32 -7.29
CA PHE A 265 31.93 4.66 -6.10
C PHE A 265 32.66 3.34 -5.84
N ILE A 266 32.86 3.02 -4.57
CA ILE A 266 33.31 1.68 -4.11
C ILE A 266 32.21 1.07 -3.24
N LYS A 267 32.04 -0.25 -3.40
CA LYS A 267 31.11 -1.01 -2.55
C LYS A 267 31.79 -1.38 -1.24
N LEU A 268 31.14 -1.04 -0.14
CA LEU A 268 31.60 -1.34 1.22
C LEU A 268 31.13 -2.73 1.69
N PRO A 269 31.78 -3.32 2.72
CA PRO A 269 31.35 -4.62 3.29
C PRO A 269 29.93 -4.67 3.82
N ASN A 270 29.38 -3.54 4.27
CA ASN A 270 27.99 -3.42 4.71
C ASN A 270 26.98 -3.31 3.56
N GLY A 271 27.46 -3.35 2.30
CA GLY A 271 26.63 -3.26 1.09
C GLY A 271 26.34 -1.83 0.61
N HIS A 272 26.75 -0.80 1.35
CA HIS A 272 26.67 0.58 0.88
C HIS A 272 27.67 0.87 -0.23
N TYR A 273 27.45 1.91 -0.98
CA TYR A 273 28.39 2.45 -1.95
C TYR A 273 28.90 3.80 -1.44
N MET A 274 30.21 3.97 -1.38
CA MET A 274 30.85 5.20 -0.91
C MET A 274 31.47 5.95 -2.09
N LEU A 275 31.21 7.25 -2.19
CA LEU A 275 31.86 8.11 -3.17
C LEU A 275 33.34 8.33 -2.78
N ILE A 276 34.25 8.09 -3.74
CA ILE A 276 35.71 8.22 -3.57
C ILE A 276 36.34 9.35 -4.41
N THR A 277 35.51 10.11 -5.11
CA THR A 277 35.89 11.35 -5.83
C THR A 277 35.42 12.57 -5.07
N ASP A 278 35.88 13.75 -5.38
CA ASP A 278 35.53 14.98 -4.66
C ASP A 278 34.04 15.23 -4.63
N TYR A 279 33.39 15.06 -5.79
CA TYR A 279 31.93 15.12 -5.89
C TYR A 279 31.39 14.26 -7.04
N TYR A 280 30.12 13.93 -6.99
CA TYR A 280 29.35 13.30 -8.06
C TYR A 280 27.96 13.90 -8.15
N LYS A 281 27.49 14.11 -9.37
CA LYS A 281 26.11 14.53 -9.65
C LYS A 281 25.61 13.72 -10.83
N ASP A 282 24.43 13.08 -10.66
CA ASP A 282 23.77 12.36 -11.74
C ASP A 282 22.82 13.26 -12.57
N ASN A 283 22.18 12.67 -13.57
CA ASN A 283 21.22 13.34 -14.44
C ASN A 283 19.87 13.65 -13.72
N TYR A 284 19.66 13.11 -12.55
CA TYR A 284 18.45 13.30 -11.73
C TYR A 284 18.64 14.33 -10.62
N ASN A 285 19.77 15.05 -10.63
CA ASN A 285 20.19 16.01 -9.61
C ASN A 285 20.48 15.40 -8.24
N ASN A 286 20.77 14.11 -8.16
CA ASN A 286 21.34 13.53 -6.96
C ASN A 286 22.80 14.02 -6.85
N TYR A 287 23.17 14.51 -5.68
CA TYR A 287 24.46 15.11 -5.42
C TYR A 287 25.14 14.44 -4.22
N PHE A 288 26.41 14.09 -4.37
CA PHE A 288 27.26 13.46 -3.36
C PHE A 288 28.60 14.19 -3.26
N THR A 289 29.18 14.19 -2.08
CA THR A 289 30.53 14.66 -1.79
C THR A 289 31.41 13.49 -1.31
N TYR A 290 32.72 13.68 -1.35
CA TYR A 290 33.68 12.66 -0.92
C TYR A 290 33.31 12.06 0.44
N GLY A 291 33.27 10.72 0.51
CA GLY A 291 32.93 9.99 1.71
C GLY A 291 31.43 9.81 1.98
N ASP A 292 30.57 10.43 1.19
CA ASP A 292 29.12 10.13 1.28
C ASP A 292 28.86 8.69 0.89
N GLU A 293 27.97 8.05 1.62
CA GLU A 293 27.55 6.67 1.38
C GLU A 293 26.10 6.60 0.92
N VAL A 294 25.80 5.67 0.03
CA VAL A 294 24.41 5.38 -0.37
C VAL A 294 24.10 3.90 -0.19
N ARG A 295 23.00 3.63 0.50
CA ARG A 295 22.36 2.32 0.59
C ARG A 295 21.25 2.25 -0.44
N ILE A 296 21.35 1.31 -1.40
CA ILE A 296 20.30 1.09 -2.39
C ILE A 296 19.31 0.07 -1.83
N GLU A 297 18.03 0.44 -1.84
CA GLU A 297 16.93 -0.40 -1.40
C GLU A 297 16.01 -0.69 -2.58
N GLU A 298 15.88 -1.96 -2.89
CA GLU A 298 15.11 -2.47 -4.04
C GLU A 298 14.15 -3.56 -3.58
N ILE A 299 13.06 -3.72 -4.33
CA ILE A 299 12.09 -4.80 -4.17
C ILE A 299 12.27 -5.74 -5.36
N THR A 300 12.45 -7.02 -5.07
CA THR A 300 12.58 -8.05 -6.09
C THR A 300 11.21 -8.68 -6.39
N LYS A 301 11.09 -9.35 -7.55
CA LYS A 301 9.92 -10.19 -7.87
C LYS A 301 9.68 -11.23 -6.79
N GLN A 302 10.74 -11.87 -6.28
CA GLN A 302 10.64 -12.90 -5.26
C GLN A 302 10.07 -12.35 -3.94
N ASP A 303 10.48 -11.13 -3.56
CA ASP A 303 9.91 -10.44 -2.38
C ASP A 303 8.40 -10.24 -2.55
N LEU A 304 7.96 -9.83 -3.74
CA LEU A 304 6.53 -9.60 -4.02
C LEU A 304 5.73 -10.90 -3.99
N ILE A 305 6.25 -12.00 -4.54
CA ILE A 305 5.60 -13.32 -4.49
C ILE A 305 5.49 -13.80 -3.03
N GLU A 306 6.55 -13.68 -2.25
CA GLU A 306 6.54 -14.08 -0.84
C GLU A 306 5.57 -13.22 -0.03
N LEU A 307 5.56 -11.91 -0.27
CA LEU A 307 4.63 -10.97 0.36
C LEU A 307 3.17 -11.31 0.02
N SER A 308 2.88 -11.65 -1.25
CA SER A 308 1.54 -12.05 -1.70
C SER A 308 1.06 -13.33 -1.01
N ASN A 309 1.93 -14.34 -0.87
CA ASN A 309 1.62 -15.56 -0.12
C ASN A 309 1.27 -15.27 1.34
N LEU A 310 1.97 -14.35 1.97
CA LEU A 310 1.68 -13.93 3.35
C LEU A 310 0.32 -13.23 3.44
N CYS A 311 -0.01 -12.38 2.48
CA CYS A 311 -1.26 -11.61 2.46
C CYS A 311 -2.48 -12.49 2.20
N LYS A 312 -2.37 -13.54 1.38
CA LYS A 312 -3.45 -14.46 1.08
C LYS A 312 -4.14 -14.99 2.33
N SER A 313 -3.37 -15.33 3.37
CA SER A 313 -3.90 -15.83 4.64
C SER A 313 -4.66 -14.76 5.45
N GLN A 314 -4.55 -13.49 5.09
CA GLN A 314 -5.20 -12.36 5.74
C GLN A 314 -6.45 -11.87 5.02
N ALA A 315 -6.70 -12.35 3.80
CA ALA A 315 -7.92 -12.02 3.06
C ALA A 315 -9.15 -12.52 3.83
N THR A 316 -10.00 -11.59 4.26
CA THR A 316 -11.20 -11.88 5.07
C THR A 316 -12.47 -11.99 4.22
N THR A 317 -12.38 -11.66 2.95
CA THR A 317 -13.47 -11.69 1.96
C THR A 317 -12.99 -12.33 0.68
N HIS A 318 -13.91 -12.94 -0.09
CA HIS A 318 -13.59 -13.50 -1.40
C HIS A 318 -13.26 -12.44 -2.45
N ASN A 319 -13.71 -11.19 -2.25
CA ASN A 319 -13.43 -10.07 -3.14
C ASN A 319 -12.58 -9.05 -2.40
N PHE A 320 -11.36 -8.82 -2.85
CA PHE A 320 -10.44 -7.81 -2.32
C PHE A 320 -9.54 -7.26 -3.42
N SER A 321 -8.98 -6.08 -3.20
CA SER A 321 -8.03 -5.49 -4.15
C SER A 321 -6.60 -5.81 -3.75
N VAL A 322 -5.78 -6.11 -4.76
CA VAL A 322 -4.32 -6.11 -4.66
C VAL A 322 -3.81 -5.00 -5.57
N SER A 323 -3.17 -4.03 -4.99
CA SER A 323 -2.73 -2.83 -5.70
C SER A 323 -1.24 -2.62 -5.55
N PHE A 324 -0.61 -2.03 -6.57
CA PHE A 324 0.80 -1.69 -6.50
C PHE A 324 1.01 -0.19 -6.26
N PHE A 325 1.90 0.15 -5.36
CA PHE A 325 2.37 1.49 -5.10
C PHE A 325 3.80 1.63 -5.62
N GLU A 326 4.10 2.41 -6.67
CA GLU A 326 3.15 3.22 -7.42
C GLU A 326 3.28 3.00 -8.94
N GLN A 327 2.29 3.43 -9.69
CA GLN A 327 2.16 3.26 -11.14
C GLN A 327 3.40 3.72 -11.94
N ASN A 328 4.06 4.78 -11.55
CA ASN A 328 5.26 5.28 -12.25
C ASN A 328 6.45 4.31 -12.28
N TYR A 329 6.41 3.24 -11.48
CA TYR A 329 7.44 2.22 -11.43
C TYR A 329 7.01 0.90 -12.08
N TYR A 330 5.90 0.87 -12.83
CA TYR A 330 5.36 -0.37 -13.41
C TYR A 330 6.35 -1.11 -14.32
N HIS A 331 7.27 -0.40 -14.96
CA HIS A 331 8.31 -0.96 -15.83
C HIS A 331 9.41 -1.72 -15.08
N LYS A 332 9.45 -1.66 -13.76
CA LYS A 332 10.46 -2.35 -12.95
C LYS A 332 10.24 -3.85 -12.84
N ILE A 333 9.01 -4.30 -13.11
CA ILE A 333 8.70 -5.72 -13.21
C ILE A 333 8.19 -6.00 -14.62
N ASP A 334 8.57 -7.15 -15.18
CA ASP A 334 8.04 -7.57 -16.48
C ASP A 334 6.56 -7.97 -16.38
N SER A 335 5.86 -7.97 -17.51
CA SER A 335 4.42 -8.24 -17.58
C SER A 335 4.02 -9.64 -17.08
N MET A 336 4.87 -10.64 -17.25
CA MET A 336 4.59 -11.99 -16.77
C MET A 336 4.66 -12.06 -15.25
N SER A 337 5.53 -11.27 -14.63
CA SER A 337 5.66 -11.20 -13.18
C SER A 337 4.42 -10.61 -12.51
N TYR A 338 3.74 -9.65 -13.12
CA TYR A 338 2.47 -9.15 -12.59
C TYR A 338 1.40 -10.22 -12.54
N GLU A 339 1.26 -11.00 -13.62
CA GLU A 339 0.29 -12.10 -13.68
C GLU A 339 0.60 -13.16 -12.61
N GLU A 340 1.87 -13.53 -12.45
CA GLU A 340 2.31 -14.49 -11.44
C GLU A 340 2.01 -14.02 -10.02
N ILE A 341 2.25 -12.74 -9.72
CA ILE A 341 1.95 -12.15 -8.40
C ILE A 341 0.44 -12.17 -8.14
N TYR A 342 -0.39 -11.77 -9.11
CA TYR A 342 -1.84 -11.80 -8.95
C TYR A 342 -2.40 -13.22 -8.81
N HIS A 343 -1.80 -14.21 -9.49
CA HIS A 343 -2.19 -15.62 -9.36
C HIS A 343 -1.81 -16.24 -8.01
N THR A 344 -0.96 -15.60 -7.24
CA THR A 344 -0.61 -16.06 -5.89
C THR A 344 -1.79 -15.94 -4.93
N PHE A 345 -2.68 -14.99 -5.12
CA PHE A 345 -3.88 -14.79 -4.31
C PHE A 345 -5.04 -15.69 -4.75
#